data_4eea11c500508960ffd20c690f48e716
#
_entry.id   4eea11c500508960ffd20c690f48e716
#
_cell.length_a   1.000
_cell.length_b   1.000
_cell.length_c   1.000
_cell.angle_alpha   90.00
_cell.angle_beta   90.00
_cell.angle_gamma   90.00
#
_symmetry.space_group_name_H-M   'P 1'
#
loop_
_entity.id
_entity.type
_entity.pdbx_description
1 polymer ?
#
loop_
_entity_poly.entity_id
_entity_poly.type
_entity_poly.pdbx_seq_one_letter_code
_entity_poly.pdbx_strand_id
1 'polypeptide(L)'
;MPIYKKEKPMNAKPTILVVDDTPDNIDLLCAVLEEDYRTKIAVNGERALKIANGEAKPDLILLDVMMPGMSGYDVCKALKANPDTRDIPVIFVTAMSETVDEQLGLGLGAADYITKPISAPIVLARIKTQLSMKRVHDFLRDQNNFLETEIEKRTREIVALQDVTIHTMASLAETRDSETGNHIRRTAHYVKTLAEKLRANPRFSDFLTDKTIELLFKSAPLHDIGKVGIPDRILLKPGRFEGNEFEIMKTHTTLGRDAIRQAERELGLEVEFLKYAKEIAYGHQEKWDGSGYPEGLAGDDIPISARLMAVADVYDALISRRVYKDGMSHEAAVAIMVEGRGSHFDPDMLDAFLELQPEFIEIAKRYADSDHDMEHTRAKIERFTS
;
A
#
# COMPACT_ATOMS: atom_id res chain seq x y z
N MET A 1 3.76 -20.18 -3.83
CA MET A 1 3.15 -21.05 -4.86
C MET A 1 1.65 -21.05 -4.62
N PRO A 2 0.82 -20.58 -5.53
CA PRO A 2 -0.63 -20.69 -5.38
C PRO A 2 -1.01 -22.18 -5.50
N ILE A 3 -1.73 -22.66 -4.49
CA ILE A 3 -2.32 -23.99 -4.49
C ILE A 3 -3.46 -23.95 -5.53
N TYR A 4 -3.16 -24.37 -6.75
CA TYR A 4 -4.20 -24.64 -7.75
C TYR A 4 -5.12 -25.72 -7.16
N LYS A 5 -6.32 -25.32 -6.69
CA LYS A 5 -7.40 -26.28 -6.51
C LYS A 5 -7.50 -27.04 -7.84
N LYS A 6 -7.38 -28.39 -7.78
CA LYS A 6 -7.57 -29.24 -8.94
C LYS A 6 -8.90 -28.86 -9.59
N GLU A 7 -8.83 -28.21 -10.75
CA GLU A 7 -10.02 -27.96 -11.55
C GLU A 7 -10.71 -29.30 -11.84
N LYS A 8 -12.00 -29.36 -11.58
CA LYS A 8 -12.82 -30.48 -12.08
C LYS A 8 -12.61 -30.51 -13.61
N PRO A 9 -12.34 -31.69 -14.21
CA PRO A 9 -12.21 -31.77 -15.66
C PRO A 9 -13.47 -31.18 -16.31
N MET A 10 -13.30 -30.35 -17.33
CA MET A 10 -14.35 -29.59 -18.02
C MET A 10 -15.55 -30.44 -18.53
N ASN A 11 -15.39 -31.78 -18.52
CA ASN A 11 -16.37 -32.77 -18.93
C ASN A 11 -16.99 -33.59 -17.78
N ALA A 12 -16.75 -33.26 -16.51
CA ALA A 12 -17.36 -34.03 -15.44
C ALA A 12 -18.82 -33.58 -15.23
N LYS A 13 -19.75 -34.53 -15.29
CA LYS A 13 -21.18 -34.27 -14.98
C LYS A 13 -21.28 -33.60 -13.60
N PRO A 14 -22.03 -32.50 -13.44
CA PRO A 14 -22.29 -31.87 -12.14
C PRO A 14 -22.96 -32.84 -11.17
N THR A 15 -22.69 -32.67 -9.88
CA THR A 15 -23.25 -33.52 -8.84
C THR A 15 -24.43 -32.83 -8.16
N ILE A 16 -25.61 -33.42 -8.21
CA ILE A 16 -26.82 -32.92 -7.59
C ILE A 16 -27.07 -33.76 -6.32
N LEU A 17 -27.26 -33.08 -5.20
CA LEU A 17 -27.74 -33.75 -3.97
C LEU A 17 -29.26 -33.70 -3.91
N VAL A 18 -29.89 -34.85 -3.95
CA VAL A 18 -31.35 -35.03 -3.78
C VAL A 18 -31.63 -35.33 -2.32
N VAL A 19 -32.49 -34.50 -1.72
CA VAL A 19 -32.85 -34.62 -0.29
C VAL A 19 -34.39 -34.69 -0.19
N ASP A 20 -34.91 -35.84 0.18
CA ASP A 20 -36.34 -36.09 0.39
C ASP A 20 -36.46 -37.31 1.35
N ASP A 21 -37.46 -37.36 2.21
CA ASP A 21 -37.68 -38.47 3.11
C ASP A 21 -38.50 -39.61 2.47
N THR A 22 -39.11 -39.35 1.33
CA THR A 22 -39.96 -40.27 0.58
C THR A 22 -39.17 -40.96 -0.54
N PRO A 23 -38.97 -42.28 -0.51
CA PRO A 23 -38.21 -43.03 -1.50
C PRO A 23 -38.72 -42.83 -2.96
N ASP A 24 -40.02 -42.80 -3.16
CA ASP A 24 -40.62 -42.64 -4.50
C ASP A 24 -40.24 -41.28 -5.16
N ASN A 25 -40.12 -40.21 -4.32
CA ASN A 25 -39.66 -38.89 -4.80
C ASN A 25 -38.18 -38.91 -5.21
N ILE A 26 -37.37 -39.60 -4.41
CA ILE A 26 -35.94 -39.77 -4.66
C ILE A 26 -35.73 -40.51 -5.97
N ASP A 27 -36.41 -41.64 -6.14
CA ASP A 27 -36.29 -42.47 -7.32
C ASP A 27 -36.75 -41.73 -8.59
N LEU A 28 -37.83 -40.95 -8.52
CA LEU A 28 -38.32 -40.12 -9.59
C LEU A 28 -37.30 -39.04 -9.99
N LEU A 29 -36.78 -38.30 -9.00
CA LEU A 29 -35.77 -37.26 -9.23
C LEU A 29 -34.45 -37.84 -9.76
N CYS A 30 -34.01 -38.99 -9.22
CA CYS A 30 -32.81 -39.65 -9.73
C CYS A 30 -32.97 -40.12 -11.17
N ALA A 31 -34.11 -40.68 -11.54
CA ALA A 31 -34.41 -41.06 -12.95
C ALA A 31 -34.40 -39.86 -13.89
N VAL A 32 -34.95 -38.72 -13.46
CA VAL A 32 -34.93 -37.47 -14.24
C VAL A 32 -33.51 -36.92 -14.45
N LEU A 33 -32.62 -37.18 -13.51
CA LEU A 33 -31.26 -36.59 -13.49
C LEU A 33 -30.17 -37.50 -14.09
N GLU A 34 -30.44 -38.79 -14.27
CA GLU A 34 -29.45 -39.83 -14.60
C GLU A 34 -28.65 -39.54 -15.88
N GLU A 35 -29.30 -38.98 -16.87
CA GLU A 35 -28.68 -38.74 -18.16
C GLU A 35 -27.61 -37.61 -18.10
N ASP A 36 -27.89 -36.50 -17.39
CA ASP A 36 -27.08 -35.31 -17.44
C ASP A 36 -26.21 -35.07 -16.19
N TYR A 37 -26.58 -35.66 -15.06
CA TYR A 37 -26.01 -35.35 -13.74
C TYR A 37 -25.57 -36.60 -12.99
N ARG A 38 -24.66 -36.39 -12.01
CA ARG A 38 -24.39 -37.38 -10.96
C ARG A 38 -25.29 -37.07 -9.77
N THR A 39 -25.89 -38.08 -9.17
CA THR A 39 -26.75 -37.90 -8.02
C THR A 39 -26.11 -38.39 -6.73
N LYS A 40 -26.32 -37.68 -5.63
CA LYS A 40 -26.11 -38.08 -4.26
C LYS A 40 -27.46 -38.02 -3.56
N ILE A 41 -27.68 -38.90 -2.58
CA ILE A 41 -28.97 -39.03 -1.94
C ILE A 41 -28.83 -38.82 -0.43
N ALA A 42 -29.75 -38.06 0.14
CA ALA A 42 -29.93 -37.93 1.60
C ALA A 42 -31.42 -38.08 1.92
N VAL A 43 -31.72 -38.93 2.87
CA VAL A 43 -33.10 -39.22 3.32
C VAL A 43 -33.56 -38.37 4.50
N ASN A 44 -32.74 -37.42 4.94
CA ASN A 44 -33.05 -36.45 5.99
C ASN A 44 -32.05 -35.29 6.00
N GLY A 45 -32.38 -34.23 6.74
CA GLY A 45 -31.58 -33.02 6.81
C GLY A 45 -30.16 -33.20 7.36
N GLU A 46 -29.99 -34.03 8.40
CA GLU A 46 -28.67 -34.29 9.02
C GLU A 46 -27.69 -34.92 8.02
N ARG A 47 -28.20 -35.91 7.24
CA ARG A 47 -27.41 -36.56 6.20
C ARG A 47 -27.10 -35.62 5.06
N ALA A 48 -28.02 -34.72 4.69
CA ALA A 48 -27.80 -33.70 3.70
C ALA A 48 -26.66 -32.76 4.10
N LEU A 49 -26.66 -32.24 5.32
CA LEU A 49 -25.58 -31.39 5.85
C LEU A 49 -24.24 -32.12 5.90
N LYS A 50 -24.23 -33.40 6.30
CA LYS A 50 -23.00 -34.20 6.30
C LYS A 50 -22.41 -34.37 4.90
N ILE A 51 -23.23 -34.60 3.89
CA ILE A 51 -22.79 -34.74 2.49
C ILE A 51 -22.31 -33.40 1.95
N ALA A 52 -23.03 -32.31 2.23
CA ALA A 52 -22.67 -30.95 1.75
C ALA A 52 -21.35 -30.45 2.36
N ASN A 53 -21.04 -30.82 3.60
CA ASN A 53 -19.78 -30.48 4.29
C ASN A 53 -18.62 -31.46 4.00
N GLY A 54 -18.85 -32.52 3.23
CA GLY A 54 -17.82 -33.48 2.87
C GLY A 54 -16.84 -32.98 1.83
N GLU A 55 -15.76 -33.73 1.58
CA GLU A 55 -14.72 -33.35 0.59
C GLU A 55 -15.27 -33.17 -0.82
N ALA A 56 -16.20 -34.02 -1.25
CA ALA A 56 -16.84 -33.97 -2.56
C ALA A 56 -18.19 -33.25 -2.45
N LYS A 57 -18.17 -31.92 -2.37
CA LYS A 57 -19.38 -31.09 -2.26
C LYS A 57 -20.29 -31.23 -3.49
N PRO A 58 -21.63 -31.18 -3.35
CA PRO A 58 -22.54 -31.13 -4.47
C PRO A 58 -22.45 -29.76 -5.18
N ASP A 59 -22.76 -29.75 -6.47
CA ASP A 59 -22.81 -28.53 -7.27
C ASP A 59 -24.15 -27.79 -7.10
N LEU A 60 -25.24 -28.54 -6.73
CA LEU A 60 -26.57 -28.04 -6.42
C LEU A 60 -27.30 -29.00 -5.50
N ILE A 61 -28.25 -28.52 -4.71
CA ILE A 61 -29.08 -29.32 -3.79
C ILE A 61 -30.54 -29.14 -4.18
N LEU A 62 -31.24 -30.27 -4.44
CA LEU A 62 -32.71 -30.33 -4.47
C LEU A 62 -33.15 -30.75 -3.06
N LEU A 63 -33.97 -29.95 -2.42
CA LEU A 63 -34.27 -30.11 -0.99
C LEU A 63 -35.77 -30.10 -0.74
N ASP A 64 -36.29 -31.19 -0.27
CA ASP A 64 -37.69 -31.21 0.20
C ASP A 64 -37.83 -30.35 1.46
N VAL A 65 -38.92 -29.59 1.50
CA VAL A 65 -39.23 -28.70 2.62
C VAL A 65 -39.75 -29.49 3.82
N MET A 66 -40.64 -30.48 3.59
CA MET A 66 -41.38 -31.18 4.64
C MET A 66 -40.73 -32.50 4.95
N MET A 67 -39.76 -32.49 5.84
CA MET A 67 -39.09 -33.72 6.31
C MET A 67 -39.23 -33.89 7.84
N PRO A 68 -39.32 -35.12 8.34
CA PRO A 68 -39.34 -35.40 9.78
C PRO A 68 -38.04 -34.92 10.47
N GLY A 69 -38.19 -34.32 11.64
CA GLY A 69 -37.07 -33.86 12.46
C GLY A 69 -36.54 -32.49 12.00
N MET A 70 -35.56 -32.46 11.10
CA MET A 70 -34.98 -31.22 10.55
C MET A 70 -35.67 -30.86 9.23
N SER A 71 -36.36 -29.73 9.18
CA SER A 71 -37.03 -29.24 7.98
C SER A 71 -36.04 -28.80 6.90
N GLY A 72 -36.48 -28.75 5.62
CA GLY A 72 -35.67 -28.22 4.55
C GLY A 72 -35.26 -26.77 4.77
N TYR A 73 -36.07 -25.96 5.42
CA TYR A 73 -35.74 -24.60 5.81
C TYR A 73 -34.56 -24.53 6.78
N ASP A 74 -34.53 -25.43 7.78
CA ASP A 74 -33.43 -25.51 8.76
C ASP A 74 -32.12 -25.93 8.07
N VAL A 75 -32.19 -26.89 7.16
CA VAL A 75 -31.04 -27.32 6.33
C VAL A 75 -30.53 -26.18 5.51
N CYS A 76 -31.39 -25.44 4.79
CA CYS A 76 -31.01 -24.31 3.96
C CYS A 76 -30.34 -23.23 4.81
N LYS A 77 -30.94 -22.87 5.94
CA LYS A 77 -30.37 -21.87 6.87
C LYS A 77 -28.97 -22.30 7.35
N ALA A 78 -28.78 -23.56 7.71
CA ALA A 78 -27.48 -24.09 8.14
C ALA A 78 -26.44 -24.03 7.00
N LEU A 79 -26.83 -24.41 5.76
CA LEU A 79 -25.96 -24.33 4.60
C LEU A 79 -25.53 -22.89 4.28
N LYS A 80 -26.47 -21.93 4.37
CA LYS A 80 -26.21 -20.51 4.06
C LYS A 80 -25.40 -19.79 5.14
N ALA A 81 -25.47 -20.26 6.37
CA ALA A 81 -24.65 -19.75 7.47
C ALA A 81 -23.19 -20.21 7.42
N ASN A 82 -22.90 -21.32 6.73
CA ASN A 82 -21.54 -21.86 6.64
C ASN A 82 -20.81 -21.33 5.40
N PRO A 83 -19.65 -20.62 5.55
CA PRO A 83 -18.86 -20.11 4.44
C PRO A 83 -18.48 -21.15 3.37
N ASP A 84 -18.35 -22.41 3.78
CA ASP A 84 -17.96 -23.51 2.91
C ASP A 84 -19.08 -24.07 2.04
N THR A 85 -20.34 -23.81 2.38
CA THR A 85 -21.52 -24.35 1.68
C THR A 85 -22.51 -23.29 1.24
N ARG A 86 -22.39 -22.05 1.69
CA ARG A 86 -23.33 -20.95 1.39
C ARG A 86 -23.51 -20.68 -0.11
N ASP A 87 -22.46 -20.94 -0.91
CA ASP A 87 -22.48 -20.70 -2.36
C ASP A 87 -23.08 -21.87 -3.17
N ILE A 88 -23.44 -22.98 -2.49
CA ILE A 88 -24.16 -24.10 -3.13
C ILE A 88 -25.61 -23.65 -3.36
N PRO A 89 -26.10 -23.62 -4.61
CA PRO A 89 -27.50 -23.29 -4.88
C PRO A 89 -28.41 -24.37 -4.32
N VAL A 90 -29.45 -23.95 -3.60
CA VAL A 90 -30.51 -24.81 -3.06
C VAL A 90 -31.79 -24.51 -3.80
N ILE A 91 -32.41 -25.53 -4.37
CA ILE A 91 -33.75 -25.48 -4.97
C ILE A 91 -34.68 -26.25 -4.07
N PHE A 92 -35.70 -25.62 -3.52
CA PHE A 92 -36.72 -26.34 -2.74
C PHE A 92 -37.64 -27.14 -3.65
N VAL A 93 -38.03 -28.35 -3.19
CA VAL A 93 -39.04 -29.17 -3.83
C VAL A 93 -40.21 -29.29 -2.82
N THR A 94 -41.36 -28.68 -3.13
CA THR A 94 -42.43 -28.53 -2.13
C THR A 94 -43.79 -28.86 -2.69
N ALA A 95 -44.70 -29.41 -1.86
CA ALA A 95 -46.09 -29.57 -2.16
C ALA A 95 -46.92 -28.26 -1.95
N MET A 96 -46.32 -27.27 -1.28
CA MET A 96 -46.98 -25.99 -0.98
C MET A 96 -46.93 -25.04 -2.15
N SER A 97 -48.05 -24.47 -2.50
CA SER A 97 -48.23 -23.48 -3.60
C SER A 97 -48.64 -22.12 -3.07
N GLU A 98 -48.53 -21.86 -1.77
CA GLU A 98 -48.90 -20.58 -1.21
C GLU A 98 -47.71 -19.60 -1.34
N THR A 99 -48.02 -18.37 -1.79
CA THR A 99 -47.02 -17.29 -1.98
C THR A 99 -46.19 -16.94 -0.76
N VAL A 100 -46.70 -17.26 0.43
CA VAL A 100 -46.01 -17.00 1.71
C VAL A 100 -44.83 -17.97 1.89
N ASP A 101 -44.95 -19.22 1.48
CA ASP A 101 -43.90 -20.24 1.63
C ASP A 101 -42.76 -20.00 0.59
N GLU A 102 -43.10 -19.52 -0.60
CA GLU A 102 -42.13 -19.12 -1.61
C GLU A 102 -41.26 -17.91 -1.14
N GLN A 103 -41.91 -16.90 -0.55
CA GLN A 103 -41.23 -15.74 0.01
C GLN A 103 -40.31 -16.11 1.17
N LEU A 104 -40.77 -17.03 2.04
CA LEU A 104 -39.97 -17.53 3.16
C LEU A 104 -38.71 -18.25 2.65
N GLY A 105 -38.86 -19.18 1.69
CA GLY A 105 -37.76 -19.95 1.13
C GLY A 105 -36.70 -19.09 0.46
N LEU A 106 -37.13 -18.14 -0.38
CA LEU A 106 -36.22 -17.19 -1.03
C LEU A 106 -35.56 -16.25 -0.01
N GLY A 107 -36.30 -15.83 1.03
CA GLY A 107 -35.76 -15.01 2.14
C GLY A 107 -34.68 -15.72 2.96
N LEU A 108 -34.66 -17.06 3.00
CA LEU A 108 -33.61 -17.88 3.61
C LEU A 108 -32.38 -18.09 2.72
N GLY A 109 -32.38 -17.54 1.48
CA GLY A 109 -31.27 -17.62 0.55
C GLY A 109 -31.31 -18.83 -0.38
N ALA A 110 -32.48 -19.50 -0.54
CA ALA A 110 -32.67 -20.47 -1.61
C ALA A 110 -32.58 -19.80 -2.98
N ALA A 111 -32.09 -20.54 -3.96
CA ALA A 111 -31.90 -20.05 -5.31
C ALA A 111 -33.18 -20.15 -6.14
N ASP A 112 -34.04 -21.11 -5.84
CA ASP A 112 -35.28 -21.36 -6.57
C ASP A 112 -36.19 -22.36 -5.82
N TYR A 113 -37.39 -22.64 -6.36
CA TYR A 113 -38.30 -23.67 -5.88
C TYR A 113 -38.95 -24.45 -7.01
N ILE A 114 -39.41 -25.66 -6.73
CA ILE A 114 -40.16 -26.56 -7.65
C ILE A 114 -41.38 -27.09 -6.91
N THR A 115 -42.55 -26.93 -7.49
CA THR A 115 -43.79 -27.44 -6.91
C THR A 115 -44.04 -28.91 -7.29
N LYS A 116 -44.51 -29.72 -6.34
CA LYS A 116 -45.05 -31.08 -6.63
C LYS A 116 -46.47 -30.95 -7.19
N PRO A 117 -46.90 -31.73 -8.20
CA PRO A 117 -46.19 -32.90 -8.77
C PRO A 117 -45.00 -32.51 -9.63
N ILE A 118 -43.92 -33.30 -9.54
CA ILE A 118 -42.64 -33.06 -10.20
C ILE A 118 -42.78 -33.18 -11.72
N SER A 119 -42.40 -32.12 -12.45
CA SER A 119 -42.33 -32.11 -13.91
C SER A 119 -40.86 -32.14 -14.36
N ALA A 120 -40.44 -33.23 -15.01
CA ALA A 120 -39.06 -33.42 -15.45
C ALA A 120 -38.48 -32.24 -16.28
N PRO A 121 -39.19 -31.67 -17.27
CA PRO A 121 -38.71 -30.52 -18.02
C PRO A 121 -38.45 -29.28 -17.15
N ILE A 122 -39.31 -29.06 -16.13
CA ILE A 122 -39.17 -27.91 -15.22
C ILE A 122 -37.97 -28.11 -14.32
N VAL A 123 -37.81 -29.31 -13.74
CA VAL A 123 -36.63 -29.64 -12.87
C VAL A 123 -35.32 -29.40 -13.62
N LEU A 124 -35.21 -29.98 -14.84
CA LEU A 124 -34.00 -29.86 -15.64
C LEU A 124 -33.69 -28.40 -16.04
N ALA A 125 -34.71 -27.62 -16.40
CA ALA A 125 -34.55 -26.20 -16.77
C ALA A 125 -34.05 -25.37 -15.59
N ARG A 126 -34.64 -25.54 -14.38
CA ARG A 126 -34.24 -24.83 -13.17
C ARG A 126 -32.83 -25.19 -12.73
N ILE A 127 -32.47 -26.48 -12.69
CA ILE A 127 -31.12 -26.94 -12.38
C ILE A 127 -30.12 -26.33 -13.38
N LYS A 128 -30.38 -26.40 -14.67
CA LYS A 128 -29.50 -25.84 -15.68
C LYS A 128 -29.27 -24.34 -15.48
N THR A 129 -30.32 -23.58 -15.16
CA THR A 129 -30.26 -22.15 -14.90
C THR A 129 -29.39 -21.88 -13.66
N GLN A 130 -29.65 -22.56 -12.55
CA GLN A 130 -28.92 -22.34 -11.30
C GLN A 130 -27.45 -22.76 -11.39
N LEU A 131 -27.14 -23.86 -12.06
CA LEU A 131 -25.77 -24.27 -12.32
C LEU A 131 -25.03 -23.30 -13.26
N SER A 132 -25.74 -22.68 -14.22
CA SER A 132 -25.17 -21.67 -15.08
C SER A 132 -24.83 -20.40 -14.30
N MET A 133 -25.75 -19.93 -13.46
CA MET A 133 -25.53 -18.79 -12.56
C MET A 133 -24.37 -19.05 -11.59
N LYS A 134 -24.32 -20.25 -10.99
CA LYS A 134 -23.20 -20.63 -10.13
C LYS A 134 -21.86 -20.56 -10.86
N ARG A 135 -21.78 -21.09 -12.07
CA ARG A 135 -20.53 -21.05 -12.87
C ARG A 135 -20.08 -19.60 -13.15
N VAL A 136 -21.01 -18.72 -13.52
CA VAL A 136 -20.70 -17.30 -13.72
C VAL A 136 -20.22 -16.63 -12.44
N HIS A 137 -20.91 -16.89 -11.32
CA HIS A 137 -20.51 -16.36 -10.01
C HIS A 137 -19.12 -16.84 -9.59
N ASP A 138 -18.85 -18.15 -9.70
CA ASP A 138 -17.55 -18.73 -9.36
C ASP A 138 -16.44 -18.14 -10.25
N PHE A 139 -16.68 -18.01 -11.57
CA PHE A 139 -15.75 -17.38 -12.49
C PHE A 139 -15.45 -15.93 -12.13
N LEU A 140 -16.46 -15.12 -11.83
CA LEU A 140 -16.27 -13.72 -11.45
C LEU A 140 -15.51 -13.60 -10.14
N ARG A 141 -15.79 -14.46 -9.16
CA ARG A 141 -15.06 -14.48 -7.89
C ARG A 141 -13.57 -14.82 -8.09
N ASP A 142 -13.28 -15.82 -8.91
CA ASP A 142 -11.91 -16.23 -9.21
C ASP A 142 -11.15 -15.13 -9.98
N GLN A 143 -11.83 -14.45 -10.92
CA GLN A 143 -11.27 -13.28 -11.62
C GLN A 143 -10.98 -12.12 -10.67
N ASN A 144 -11.88 -11.80 -9.72
CA ASN A 144 -11.66 -10.75 -8.75
C ASN A 144 -10.45 -11.07 -7.85
N ASN A 145 -10.37 -12.29 -7.34
CA ASN A 145 -9.23 -12.73 -6.51
C ASN A 145 -7.90 -12.63 -7.28
N PHE A 146 -7.90 -13.02 -8.56
CA PHE A 146 -6.73 -12.89 -9.43
C PHE A 146 -6.35 -11.42 -9.64
N LEU A 147 -7.33 -10.55 -9.95
CA LEU A 147 -7.10 -9.13 -10.16
C LEU A 147 -6.59 -8.44 -8.90
N GLU A 148 -7.14 -8.73 -7.73
CA GLU A 148 -6.66 -8.21 -6.44
C GLU A 148 -5.18 -8.58 -6.21
N THR A 149 -4.83 -9.85 -6.42
CA THR A 149 -3.45 -10.32 -6.28
C THR A 149 -2.50 -9.62 -7.26
N GLU A 150 -2.93 -9.45 -8.52
CA GLU A 150 -2.11 -8.78 -9.54
C GLU A 150 -1.97 -7.27 -9.27
N ILE A 151 -3.04 -6.60 -8.80
CA ILE A 151 -2.99 -5.20 -8.38
C ILE A 151 -1.99 -5.00 -7.24
N GLU A 152 -2.06 -5.85 -6.19
CA GLU A 152 -1.10 -5.78 -5.08
C GLU A 152 0.35 -5.97 -5.54
N LYS A 153 0.58 -6.92 -6.46
CA LYS A 153 1.89 -7.17 -7.03
C LYS A 153 2.38 -5.95 -7.82
N ARG A 154 1.56 -5.44 -8.74
CA ARG A 154 1.92 -4.26 -9.56
C ARG A 154 2.15 -3.01 -8.74
N THR A 155 1.32 -2.80 -7.71
CA THR A 155 1.51 -1.66 -6.79
C THR A 155 2.86 -1.74 -6.09
N ARG A 156 3.26 -2.92 -5.60
CA ARG A 156 4.58 -3.12 -4.98
C ARG A 156 5.73 -2.87 -5.96
N GLU A 157 5.61 -3.36 -7.20
CA GLU A 157 6.61 -3.14 -8.26
C GLU A 157 6.76 -1.64 -8.59
N ILE A 158 5.65 -0.90 -8.69
CA ILE A 158 5.64 0.54 -8.97
C ILE A 158 6.29 1.32 -7.82
N VAL A 159 5.94 1.02 -6.56
CA VAL A 159 6.53 1.67 -5.38
C VAL A 159 8.04 1.42 -5.33
N ALA A 160 8.48 0.17 -5.54
CA ALA A 160 9.90 -0.16 -5.54
C ALA A 160 10.66 0.58 -6.68
N LEU A 161 10.06 0.66 -7.86
CA LEU A 161 10.67 1.39 -9.00
C LEU A 161 10.74 2.89 -8.70
N GLN A 162 9.70 3.47 -8.11
CA GLN A 162 9.70 4.87 -7.69
C GLN A 162 10.83 5.14 -6.69
N ASP A 163 10.97 4.32 -5.65
CA ASP A 163 12.00 4.48 -4.63
C ASP A 163 13.41 4.39 -5.22
N VAL A 164 13.66 3.40 -6.08
CA VAL A 164 14.95 3.27 -6.80
C VAL A 164 15.22 4.48 -7.69
N THR A 165 14.21 4.97 -8.40
CA THR A 165 14.36 6.14 -9.29
C THR A 165 14.71 7.39 -8.51
N ILE A 166 13.99 7.67 -7.40
CA ILE A 166 14.26 8.82 -6.54
C ILE A 166 15.69 8.77 -5.99
N HIS A 167 16.08 7.62 -5.42
CA HIS A 167 17.42 7.44 -4.88
C HIS A 167 18.51 7.57 -5.95
N THR A 168 18.27 7.05 -7.16
CA THR A 168 19.23 7.17 -8.26
C THR A 168 19.38 8.60 -8.70
N MET A 169 18.29 9.36 -8.85
CA MET A 169 18.33 10.77 -9.21
C MET A 169 19.04 11.62 -8.16
N ALA A 170 18.70 11.41 -6.88
CA ALA A 170 19.34 12.11 -5.79
C ALA A 170 20.85 11.77 -5.73
N SER A 171 21.22 10.49 -5.83
CA SER A 171 22.62 10.07 -5.89
C SER A 171 23.38 10.68 -7.08
N LEU A 172 22.73 10.80 -8.25
CA LEU A 172 23.35 11.46 -9.42
C LEU A 172 23.60 12.95 -9.17
N ALA A 173 22.68 13.65 -8.48
CA ALA A 173 22.88 15.04 -8.09
C ALA A 173 24.10 15.17 -7.17
N GLU A 174 24.22 14.32 -6.15
CA GLU A 174 25.36 14.28 -5.24
C GLU A 174 26.67 13.80 -5.90
N THR A 175 26.60 13.08 -7.04
CA THR A 175 27.84 12.70 -7.71
C THR A 175 28.73 13.88 -8.09
N ARG A 176 28.20 15.08 -8.16
CA ARG A 176 28.93 16.32 -8.44
C ARG A 176 29.29 17.11 -7.18
N ASP A 177 28.77 16.72 -6.01
CA ASP A 177 29.06 17.37 -4.73
C ASP A 177 30.16 16.62 -3.94
N SER A 178 30.64 17.23 -2.89
CA SER A 178 31.57 16.65 -1.93
C SER A 178 30.91 15.72 -0.91
N GLU A 179 29.60 15.58 -0.97
CA GLU A 179 28.79 14.71 -0.10
C GLU A 179 28.73 13.28 -0.63
N THR A 180 28.43 12.35 0.26
CA THR A 180 28.36 10.92 -0.07
C THR A 180 26.91 10.49 -0.20
N GLY A 181 26.61 9.46 -1.01
CA GLY A 181 25.24 8.94 -1.18
C GLY A 181 24.57 8.44 0.10
N ASN A 182 25.32 8.32 1.20
CA ASN A 182 24.75 7.98 2.50
C ASN A 182 24.12 9.19 3.22
N HIS A 183 24.52 10.42 2.88
CA HIS A 183 23.87 11.66 3.34
C HIS A 183 22.36 11.65 3.04
N ILE A 184 21.97 11.32 1.81
CA ILE A 184 20.56 11.22 1.39
C ILE A 184 19.79 10.26 2.29
N ARG A 185 20.38 9.10 2.61
CA ARG A 185 19.73 8.10 3.46
C ARG A 185 19.58 8.60 4.90
N ARG A 186 20.65 9.19 5.44
CA ARG A 186 20.63 9.70 6.81
C ARG A 186 19.60 10.81 6.97
N THR A 187 19.61 11.82 6.11
CA THR A 187 18.69 12.96 6.16
C THR A 187 17.23 12.53 6.02
N ALA A 188 16.92 11.59 5.12
CA ALA A 188 15.58 11.03 5.01
C ALA A 188 15.11 10.35 6.31
N HIS A 189 15.97 9.57 6.96
CA HIS A 189 15.64 8.93 8.22
C HIS A 189 15.52 9.93 9.37
N TYR A 190 16.34 10.98 9.43
CA TYR A 190 16.21 12.04 10.42
C TYR A 190 14.87 12.77 10.28
N VAL A 191 14.50 13.14 9.06
CA VAL A 191 13.20 13.77 8.78
C VAL A 191 12.05 12.88 9.26
N LYS A 192 12.08 11.59 8.95
CA LYS A 192 11.06 10.63 9.38
C LYS A 192 10.97 10.54 10.90
N THR A 193 12.10 10.35 11.57
CA THR A 193 12.18 10.21 13.03
C THR A 193 11.66 11.47 13.75
N LEU A 194 12.05 12.67 13.27
CA LEU A 194 11.51 13.94 13.77
C LEU A 194 10.00 14.06 13.56
N ALA A 195 9.52 13.74 12.37
CA ALA A 195 8.10 13.81 12.03
C ALA A 195 7.27 12.85 12.89
N GLU A 196 7.74 11.63 13.11
CA GLU A 196 7.08 10.64 13.99
C GLU A 196 6.97 11.14 15.43
N LYS A 197 8.01 11.78 15.95
CA LYS A 197 8.03 12.38 17.30
C LYS A 197 7.07 13.56 17.41
N LEU A 198 7.13 14.47 16.44
CA LEU A 198 6.32 15.70 16.42
C LEU A 198 4.84 15.46 16.16
N ARG A 199 4.46 14.31 15.64
CA ARG A 199 3.07 13.92 15.44
C ARG A 199 2.20 14.04 16.69
N ALA A 200 2.78 13.83 17.87
CA ALA A 200 2.06 13.98 19.14
C ALA A 200 1.89 15.45 19.58
N ASN A 201 2.58 16.40 18.94
CA ASN A 201 2.46 17.82 19.24
C ASN A 201 1.25 18.42 18.52
N PRO A 202 0.30 19.06 19.22
CA PRO A 202 -0.91 19.63 18.62
C PRO A 202 -0.65 20.61 17.46
N ARG A 203 0.50 21.28 17.43
CA ARG A 203 0.89 22.22 16.36
C ARG A 203 1.12 21.50 15.02
N PHE A 204 1.47 20.22 15.05
CA PHE A 204 1.86 19.45 13.86
C PHE A 204 0.96 18.23 13.59
N SER A 205 0.12 17.84 14.55
CA SER A 205 -0.67 16.60 14.48
C SER A 205 -1.57 16.50 13.24
N ASP A 206 -2.17 17.60 12.82
CA ASP A 206 -3.05 17.64 11.65
C ASP A 206 -2.28 17.44 10.33
N PHE A 207 -1.03 17.86 10.30
CA PHE A 207 -0.15 17.73 9.14
C PHE A 207 0.59 16.38 9.11
N LEU A 208 1.12 15.92 10.25
CA LEU A 208 2.00 14.74 10.35
C LEU A 208 1.19 13.43 10.47
N THR A 209 0.39 13.11 9.44
CA THR A 209 -0.27 11.80 9.31
C THR A 209 0.74 10.73 8.88
N ASP A 210 0.39 9.43 9.03
CA ASP A 210 1.25 8.32 8.54
C ASP A 210 1.59 8.49 7.06
N LYS A 211 0.60 8.91 6.24
CA LYS A 211 0.77 9.17 4.81
C LYS A 211 1.75 10.32 4.57
N THR A 212 1.59 11.43 5.30
CA THR A 212 2.47 12.60 5.14
C THR A 212 3.91 12.27 5.54
N ILE A 213 4.11 11.56 6.64
CA ILE A 213 5.44 11.15 7.12
C ILE A 213 6.14 10.28 6.07
N GLU A 214 5.43 9.33 5.48
CA GLU A 214 6.00 8.49 4.41
C GLU A 214 6.37 9.31 3.16
N LEU A 215 5.52 10.28 2.78
CA LEU A 215 5.80 11.17 1.66
C LEU A 215 7.00 12.10 1.95
N LEU A 216 7.13 12.62 3.16
CA LEU A 216 8.29 13.42 3.59
C LEU A 216 9.58 12.61 3.54
N PHE A 217 9.55 11.38 4.04
CA PHE A 217 10.68 10.44 3.97
C PHE A 217 11.16 10.23 2.53
N LYS A 218 10.22 10.02 1.60
CA LYS A 218 10.52 9.81 0.18
C LYS A 218 10.95 11.08 -0.55
N SER A 219 10.51 12.26 -0.09
CA SER A 219 10.80 13.55 -0.72
C SER A 219 12.13 14.16 -0.24
N ALA A 220 12.54 13.88 1.00
CA ALA A 220 13.78 14.41 1.58
C ALA A 220 15.04 14.19 0.72
N PRO A 221 15.22 13.05 0.02
CA PRO A 221 16.35 12.84 -0.88
C PRO A 221 16.52 13.90 -1.97
N LEU A 222 15.45 14.61 -2.33
CA LEU A 222 15.46 15.57 -3.44
C LEU A 222 15.77 17.03 -3.02
N HIS A 223 16.10 17.27 -1.72
CA HIS A 223 16.34 18.63 -1.22
C HIS A 223 17.37 19.39 -2.04
N ASP A 224 18.41 18.74 -2.46
CA ASP A 224 19.57 19.29 -3.17
C ASP A 224 19.61 18.99 -4.68
N ILE A 225 18.52 18.48 -5.26
CA ILE A 225 18.47 18.11 -6.69
C ILE A 225 18.88 19.27 -7.62
N GLY A 226 18.66 20.51 -7.22
CA GLY A 226 19.02 21.70 -8.00
C GLY A 226 20.51 21.99 -8.06
N LYS A 227 21.35 21.35 -7.22
CA LYS A 227 22.83 21.45 -7.31
C LYS A 227 23.35 21.00 -8.68
N VAL A 228 22.59 20.17 -9.41
CA VAL A 228 22.90 19.79 -10.80
C VAL A 228 23.03 21.00 -11.72
N GLY A 229 22.30 22.08 -11.45
CA GLY A 229 22.35 23.31 -12.23
C GLY A 229 23.46 24.30 -11.82
N ILE A 230 24.20 24.02 -10.74
CA ILE A 230 25.28 24.90 -10.27
C ILE A 230 26.58 24.61 -11.06
N PRO A 231 27.30 25.63 -11.55
CA PRO A 231 28.58 25.43 -12.22
C PRO A 231 29.63 24.77 -11.31
N ASP A 232 30.42 23.81 -11.85
CA ASP A 232 31.44 23.07 -11.11
C ASP A 232 32.44 23.92 -10.36
N ARG A 233 32.88 25.06 -11.00
CA ARG A 233 33.79 26.01 -10.38
C ARG A 233 33.30 26.63 -9.07
N ILE A 234 31.97 26.59 -8.83
CA ILE A 234 31.34 27.10 -7.61
C ILE A 234 31.02 25.92 -6.69
N LEU A 235 30.38 24.86 -7.22
CA LEU A 235 29.96 23.68 -6.44
C LEU A 235 31.16 22.98 -5.80
N LEU A 236 32.26 22.83 -6.51
CA LEU A 236 33.47 22.12 -6.08
C LEU A 236 34.57 23.04 -5.55
N LYS A 237 34.28 24.35 -5.34
CA LYS A 237 35.29 25.29 -4.89
C LYS A 237 35.84 24.93 -3.51
N PRO A 238 37.14 24.63 -3.37
CA PRO A 238 37.76 24.43 -2.07
C PRO A 238 37.92 25.80 -1.36
N GLY A 239 37.13 26.00 -0.30
CA GLY A 239 37.24 27.22 0.50
C GLY A 239 35.97 28.09 0.52
N ARG A 240 36.12 29.35 0.88
CA ARG A 240 35.00 30.28 0.99
C ARG A 240 34.56 30.83 -0.39
N PHE A 241 33.27 31.05 -0.53
CA PHE A 241 32.73 31.73 -1.69
C PHE A 241 33.17 33.22 -1.73
N GLU A 242 33.43 33.73 -2.93
CA GLU A 242 33.86 35.10 -3.17
C GLU A 242 32.93 35.80 -4.15
N GLY A 243 32.80 37.10 -4.03
CA GLY A 243 31.96 37.92 -4.90
C GLY A 243 30.51 37.44 -4.93
N ASN A 244 29.99 37.08 -6.11
CA ASN A 244 28.62 36.61 -6.32
C ASN A 244 28.46 35.09 -6.27
N GLU A 245 29.50 34.35 -5.95
CA GLU A 245 29.45 32.87 -5.98
C GLU A 245 28.43 32.31 -5.00
N PHE A 246 28.30 32.92 -3.82
CA PHE A 246 27.28 32.51 -2.85
C PHE A 246 25.86 32.75 -3.36
N GLU A 247 25.64 33.89 -4.07
CA GLU A 247 24.34 34.18 -4.68
C GLU A 247 24.00 33.15 -5.77
N ILE A 248 25.00 32.69 -6.54
CA ILE A 248 24.81 31.61 -7.51
C ILE A 248 24.53 30.28 -6.79
N MET A 249 25.28 29.95 -5.72
CA MET A 249 25.03 28.74 -4.94
C MET A 249 23.61 28.69 -4.38
N LYS A 250 23.08 29.81 -3.84
CA LYS A 250 21.70 29.88 -3.34
C LYS A 250 20.65 29.50 -4.37
N THR A 251 20.95 29.66 -5.67
CA THR A 251 19.98 29.34 -6.73
C THR A 251 19.65 27.84 -6.84
N HIS A 252 20.41 26.92 -6.19
CA HIS A 252 20.09 25.49 -6.21
C HIS A 252 18.68 25.23 -5.69
N THR A 253 18.22 26.00 -4.69
CA THR A 253 16.86 25.85 -4.13
C THR A 253 15.79 26.15 -5.18
N THR A 254 15.96 27.24 -5.92
CA THR A 254 15.05 27.65 -6.99
C THR A 254 15.10 26.68 -8.17
N LEU A 255 16.31 26.29 -8.59
CA LEU A 255 16.51 25.34 -9.69
C LEU A 255 15.88 23.98 -9.37
N GLY A 256 16.03 23.48 -8.14
CA GLY A 256 15.42 22.25 -7.69
C GLY A 256 13.89 22.30 -7.73
N ARG A 257 13.29 23.32 -7.11
CA ARG A 257 11.84 23.55 -7.16
C ARG A 257 11.33 23.63 -8.61
N ASP A 258 12.00 24.39 -9.46
CA ASP A 258 11.53 24.66 -10.81
C ASP A 258 11.62 23.42 -11.70
N ALA A 259 12.66 22.58 -11.53
CA ALA A 259 12.77 21.29 -12.20
C ALA A 259 11.61 20.35 -11.82
N ILE A 260 11.31 20.24 -10.52
CA ILE A 260 10.18 19.42 -10.04
C ILE A 260 8.84 19.98 -10.54
N ARG A 261 8.68 21.31 -10.52
CA ARG A 261 7.47 21.98 -11.01
C ARG A 261 7.26 21.78 -12.51
N GLN A 262 8.34 21.75 -13.28
CA GLN A 262 8.26 21.47 -14.72
C GLN A 262 7.78 20.04 -14.98
N ALA A 263 8.33 19.05 -14.28
CA ALA A 263 7.90 17.67 -14.37
C ALA A 263 6.42 17.48 -13.98
N GLU A 264 5.95 18.17 -12.94
CA GLU A 264 4.54 18.16 -12.52
C GLU A 264 3.62 18.74 -13.60
N ARG A 265 4.01 19.84 -14.25
CA ARG A 265 3.25 20.43 -15.35
C ARG A 265 3.16 19.50 -16.56
N GLU A 266 4.24 18.82 -16.90
CA GLU A 266 4.29 17.86 -18.01
C GLU A 266 3.44 16.62 -17.71
N LEU A 267 3.39 16.18 -16.45
CA LEU A 267 2.52 15.10 -16.02
C LEU A 267 1.03 15.47 -16.08
N GLY A 268 0.71 16.76 -15.90
CA GLY A 268 -0.68 17.25 -15.87
C GLY A 268 -1.52 16.78 -14.68
N LEU A 269 -0.87 16.30 -13.61
CA LEU A 269 -1.49 15.82 -12.39
C LEU A 269 -0.78 16.42 -11.17
N GLU A 270 -1.56 16.86 -10.18
CA GLU A 270 -1.03 17.21 -8.86
C GLU A 270 -0.76 15.95 -8.05
N VAL A 271 0.50 15.77 -7.64
CA VAL A 271 0.93 14.62 -6.85
C VAL A 271 1.49 15.12 -5.52
N GLU A 272 0.92 14.68 -4.41
CA GLU A 272 1.33 15.13 -3.07
C GLU A 272 2.84 14.94 -2.81
N PHE A 273 3.42 13.87 -3.31
CA PHE A 273 4.87 13.65 -3.25
C PHE A 273 5.66 14.83 -3.86
N LEU A 274 5.26 15.29 -5.06
CA LEU A 274 5.92 16.41 -5.74
C LEU A 274 5.70 17.74 -5.01
N LYS A 275 4.57 17.89 -4.29
CA LYS A 275 4.33 19.04 -3.44
C LYS A 275 5.41 19.13 -2.35
N TYR A 276 5.59 18.05 -1.57
CA TYR A 276 6.59 18.04 -0.50
C TYR A 276 8.02 18.13 -1.02
N ALA A 277 8.33 17.48 -2.14
CA ALA A 277 9.63 17.59 -2.77
C ALA A 277 9.96 19.05 -3.18
N LYS A 278 8.96 19.79 -3.73
CA LYS A 278 9.12 21.23 -4.04
C LYS A 278 9.33 22.09 -2.79
N GLU A 279 8.52 21.86 -1.75
CA GLU A 279 8.63 22.59 -0.50
C GLU A 279 10.00 22.37 0.15
N ILE A 280 10.48 21.15 0.18
CA ILE A 280 11.77 20.77 0.75
C ILE A 280 12.91 21.39 -0.10
N ALA A 281 12.92 21.15 -1.40
CA ALA A 281 13.99 21.67 -2.28
C ALA A 281 14.08 23.20 -2.24
N TYR A 282 12.95 23.87 -2.13
CA TYR A 282 12.92 25.35 -2.15
C TYR A 282 13.22 25.95 -0.79
N GLY A 283 12.68 25.36 0.32
CA GLY A 283 12.65 26.03 1.61
C GLY A 283 13.62 25.49 2.66
N HIS A 284 14.40 24.42 2.39
CA HIS A 284 15.26 23.81 3.40
C HIS A 284 16.41 24.75 3.88
N GLN A 285 16.69 25.82 3.14
CA GLN A 285 17.68 26.86 3.48
C GLN A 285 17.04 28.12 4.10
N GLU A 286 15.71 28.12 4.30
CA GLU A 286 15.06 29.17 5.09
C GLU A 286 15.41 29.00 6.55
N LYS A 287 15.44 30.11 7.27
CA LYS A 287 15.73 30.13 8.71
C LYS A 287 14.56 30.69 9.48
N TRP A 288 14.35 30.16 10.67
CA TRP A 288 13.21 30.51 11.52
C TRP A 288 13.05 32.02 11.74
N ASP A 289 14.16 32.78 11.81
CA ASP A 289 14.20 34.22 12.01
C ASP A 289 14.03 35.05 10.71
N GLY A 290 13.88 34.41 9.55
CA GLY A 290 13.76 35.06 8.24
C GLY A 290 15.10 35.48 7.62
N SER A 291 16.23 35.14 8.21
CA SER A 291 17.57 35.42 7.64
C SER A 291 18.03 34.41 6.58
N GLY A 292 17.17 33.42 6.26
CA GLY A 292 17.43 32.37 5.29
C GLY A 292 17.21 32.81 3.85
N TYR A 293 17.14 31.83 2.95
CA TYR A 293 16.88 32.05 1.52
C TYR A 293 16.08 30.89 0.94
N PRO A 294 15.41 31.03 -0.22
CA PRO A 294 15.49 32.13 -1.19
C PRO A 294 14.54 33.30 -0.95
N GLU A 295 13.48 33.15 -0.14
CA GLU A 295 12.46 34.20 0.07
C GLU A 295 12.61 34.96 1.38
N GLY A 296 13.37 34.42 2.34
CA GLY A 296 13.48 34.99 3.67
C GLY A 296 12.20 34.81 4.49
N LEU A 297 11.54 33.65 4.33
CA LEU A 297 10.36 33.28 5.11
C LEU A 297 10.73 33.11 6.59
N ALA A 298 9.81 33.49 7.50
CA ALA A 298 10.04 33.43 8.92
C ALA A 298 8.94 32.64 9.65
N GLY A 299 9.33 31.95 10.71
CA GLY A 299 8.38 31.26 11.60
C GLY A 299 7.53 30.25 10.86
N ASP A 300 6.22 30.31 11.07
CA ASP A 300 5.24 29.37 10.50
C ASP A 300 4.98 29.57 9.00
N ASP A 301 5.48 30.65 8.38
CA ASP A 301 5.41 30.82 6.95
C ASP A 301 6.35 29.83 6.21
N ILE A 302 7.37 29.30 6.88
CA ILE A 302 8.20 28.23 6.34
C ILE A 302 7.43 26.92 6.38
N PRO A 303 7.28 26.19 5.26
CA PRO A 303 6.62 24.88 5.26
C PRO A 303 7.20 23.91 6.31
N ILE A 304 6.34 23.14 6.97
CA ILE A 304 6.76 22.14 7.98
C ILE A 304 7.79 21.17 7.39
N SER A 305 7.58 20.74 6.14
CA SER A 305 8.48 19.88 5.38
C SER A 305 9.90 20.45 5.27
N ALA A 306 10.01 21.74 4.99
CA ALA A 306 11.29 22.46 4.87
C ALA A 306 11.98 22.63 6.23
N ARG A 307 11.21 22.97 7.29
CA ARG A 307 11.75 23.10 8.66
C ARG A 307 12.32 21.78 9.20
N LEU A 308 11.65 20.65 8.94
CA LEU A 308 12.15 19.32 9.28
C LEU A 308 13.46 19.02 8.55
N MET A 309 13.51 19.32 7.25
CA MET A 309 14.71 19.10 6.45
C MET A 309 15.88 19.97 6.91
N ALA A 310 15.65 21.23 7.30
CA ALA A 310 16.69 22.11 7.80
C ALA A 310 17.41 21.55 9.05
N VAL A 311 16.66 20.95 10.00
CA VAL A 311 17.26 20.28 11.17
C VAL A 311 18.07 19.07 10.74
N ALA A 312 17.54 18.23 9.87
CA ALA A 312 18.18 17.00 9.41
C ALA A 312 19.48 17.29 8.63
N ASP A 313 19.42 18.23 7.70
CA ASP A 313 20.53 18.59 6.81
C ASP A 313 21.70 19.22 7.59
N VAL A 314 21.40 20.22 8.43
CA VAL A 314 22.45 20.88 9.24
C VAL A 314 23.11 19.90 10.21
N TYR A 315 22.33 19.03 10.89
CA TYR A 315 22.92 18.04 11.75
C TYR A 315 23.85 17.09 11.00
N ASP A 316 23.38 16.56 9.85
CA ASP A 316 24.21 15.66 9.05
C ASP A 316 25.46 16.35 8.52
N ALA A 317 25.37 17.61 8.08
CA ALA A 317 26.50 18.39 7.62
C ALA A 317 27.56 18.65 8.68
N LEU A 318 27.15 18.71 9.97
CA LEU A 318 28.07 18.90 11.10
C LEU A 318 28.81 17.63 11.47
N ILE A 319 28.11 16.48 11.52
CA ILE A 319 28.69 15.20 11.97
C ILE A 319 29.41 14.44 10.85
N SER A 320 29.04 14.68 9.59
CA SER A 320 29.58 13.92 8.46
C SER A 320 30.98 14.38 8.08
N ARG A 321 31.83 13.39 7.79
CA ARG A 321 33.17 13.63 7.23
C ARG A 321 33.01 14.04 5.77
N ARG A 322 33.66 15.15 5.41
CA ARG A 322 33.75 15.63 4.02
C ARG A 322 35.20 15.50 3.53
N VAL A 323 35.40 15.51 2.22
CA VAL A 323 36.74 15.35 1.60
C VAL A 323 37.79 16.34 2.19
N TYR A 324 37.35 17.52 2.62
CA TYR A 324 38.23 18.59 3.13
C TYR A 324 38.03 18.89 4.62
N LYS A 325 37.17 18.15 5.33
CA LYS A 325 36.85 18.42 6.74
C LYS A 325 36.43 17.15 7.46
N ASP A 326 37.06 16.86 8.59
CA ASP A 326 36.59 15.81 9.50
C ASP A 326 35.24 16.21 10.12
N GLY A 327 34.36 15.22 10.31
CA GLY A 327 33.11 15.44 11.02
C GLY A 327 33.33 15.82 12.48
N MET A 328 32.39 16.56 13.03
CA MET A 328 32.42 16.92 14.48
C MET A 328 31.88 15.75 15.32
N SER A 329 32.22 15.75 16.61
CA SER A 329 31.52 14.83 17.52
C SER A 329 30.03 15.21 17.63
N HIS A 330 29.24 14.24 18.04
CA HIS A 330 27.80 14.47 18.25
C HIS A 330 27.56 15.63 19.22
N GLU A 331 28.27 15.66 20.32
CA GLU A 331 28.14 16.68 21.38
C GLU A 331 28.48 18.09 20.86
N ALA A 332 29.51 18.20 20.01
CA ALA A 332 29.87 19.47 19.39
C ALA A 332 28.80 19.93 18.38
N ALA A 333 28.26 19.02 17.61
CA ALA A 333 27.17 19.30 16.69
C ALA A 333 25.92 19.77 17.44
N VAL A 334 25.50 19.05 18.48
CA VAL A 334 24.35 19.43 19.31
C VAL A 334 24.53 20.82 19.91
N ALA A 335 25.73 21.17 20.42
CA ALA A 335 25.98 22.49 20.98
C ALA A 335 25.74 23.62 19.93
N ILE A 336 26.21 23.45 18.70
CA ILE A 336 25.96 24.38 17.58
C ILE A 336 24.47 24.46 17.24
N MET A 337 23.77 23.31 17.19
CA MET A 337 22.34 23.29 16.90
C MET A 337 21.51 24.02 17.95
N VAL A 338 21.89 23.90 19.25
CA VAL A 338 21.22 24.60 20.36
C VAL A 338 21.36 26.12 20.22
N GLU A 339 22.52 26.64 19.81
CA GLU A 339 22.71 28.07 19.54
C GLU A 339 21.78 28.59 18.44
N GLY A 340 21.36 27.72 17.49
CA GLY A 340 20.42 28.02 16.43
C GLY A 340 18.94 27.99 16.82
N ARG A 341 18.60 27.68 18.09
CA ARG A 341 17.20 27.59 18.55
C ARG A 341 16.49 28.92 18.43
N GLY A 342 15.39 28.97 17.67
CA GLY A 342 14.59 30.19 17.48
C GLY A 342 15.21 31.22 16.53
N SER A 343 16.39 30.93 15.97
CA SER A 343 17.02 31.73 14.91
C SER A 343 17.11 30.92 13.62
N HIS A 344 17.85 29.85 13.62
CA HIS A 344 17.95 28.96 12.46
C HIS A 344 16.79 27.95 12.44
N PHE A 345 16.50 27.33 13.59
CA PHE A 345 15.55 26.23 13.71
C PHE A 345 14.27 26.63 14.42
N ASP A 346 13.15 26.02 13.99
CA ASP A 346 11.91 25.99 14.74
C ASP A 346 12.17 25.44 16.15
N PRO A 347 11.81 26.18 17.22
CA PRO A 347 12.08 25.75 18.59
C PRO A 347 11.52 24.37 18.93
N ASP A 348 10.28 24.06 18.49
CA ASP A 348 9.64 22.78 18.78
C ASP A 348 10.33 21.62 18.05
N MET A 349 10.81 21.85 16.83
CA MET A 349 11.53 20.84 16.06
C MET A 349 12.92 20.57 16.62
N LEU A 350 13.60 21.61 17.08
CA LEU A 350 14.88 21.43 17.76
C LEU A 350 14.73 20.74 19.11
N ASP A 351 13.71 21.09 19.90
CA ASP A 351 13.42 20.40 21.16
C ASP A 351 13.15 18.91 20.94
N ALA A 352 12.38 18.55 19.88
CA ALA A 352 12.18 17.17 19.48
C ALA A 352 13.48 16.46 19.08
N PHE A 353 14.38 17.13 18.34
CA PHE A 353 15.71 16.61 18.01
C PHE A 353 16.53 16.34 19.29
N LEU A 354 16.49 17.24 20.25
CA LEU A 354 17.24 17.08 21.52
C LEU A 354 16.75 15.87 22.33
N GLU A 355 15.47 15.50 22.22
CA GLU A 355 14.94 14.27 22.82
C GLU A 355 15.29 13.00 22.03
N LEU A 356 15.61 13.12 20.75
CA LEU A 356 15.88 12.02 19.82
C LEU A 356 17.36 11.80 19.51
N GLN A 357 18.26 12.37 20.33
CA GLN A 357 19.70 12.22 20.12
C GLN A 357 20.18 10.76 19.97
N PRO A 358 19.71 9.81 20.79
CA PRO A 358 20.12 8.40 20.64
C PRO A 358 19.75 7.82 19.26
N GLU A 359 18.55 8.12 18.77
CA GLU A 359 18.06 7.66 17.46
C GLU A 359 18.86 8.26 16.32
N PHE A 360 19.22 9.54 16.42
CA PHE A 360 20.04 10.23 15.42
C PHE A 360 21.46 9.64 15.38
N ILE A 361 22.05 9.33 16.52
CA ILE A 361 23.35 8.64 16.60
C ILE A 361 23.27 7.25 15.96
N GLU A 362 22.19 6.51 16.20
CA GLU A 362 22.00 5.18 15.61
C GLU A 362 21.86 5.24 14.08
N ILE A 363 21.11 6.21 13.56
CA ILE A 363 20.99 6.46 12.12
C ILE A 363 22.35 6.81 11.53
N ALA A 364 23.10 7.72 12.15
CA ALA A 364 24.44 8.12 11.73
C ALA A 364 25.39 6.92 11.63
N LYS A 365 25.39 6.04 12.64
CA LYS A 365 26.22 4.82 12.66
C LYS A 365 25.79 3.82 11.60
N ARG A 366 24.49 3.61 11.44
CA ARG A 366 23.92 2.64 10.49
C ARG A 366 24.27 2.96 9.05
N TYR A 367 24.32 4.24 8.72
CA TYR A 367 24.62 4.74 7.37
C TYR A 367 25.94 5.52 7.34
N ALA A 368 26.90 5.11 8.15
CA ALA A 368 28.25 5.71 8.15
C ALA A 368 28.93 5.50 6.79
N ASP A 369 29.68 6.52 6.35
CA ASP A 369 30.47 6.44 5.14
C ASP A 369 31.70 5.56 5.37
N SER A 370 31.96 4.64 4.43
CA SER A 370 33.19 3.83 4.47
C SER A 370 34.39 4.61 3.95
N ASP A 371 35.62 4.19 4.32
CA ASP A 371 36.84 4.79 3.76
C ASP A 371 36.88 4.66 2.24
N HIS A 372 36.31 3.59 1.67
CA HIS A 372 36.18 3.40 0.23
C HIS A 372 35.26 4.46 -0.41
N ASP A 373 34.13 4.83 0.23
CA ASP A 373 33.23 5.88 -0.27
C ASP A 373 33.95 7.23 -0.29
N MET A 374 34.74 7.51 0.74
CA MET A 374 35.52 8.76 0.85
C MET A 374 36.66 8.83 -0.19
N GLU A 375 37.38 7.73 -0.42
CA GLU A 375 38.43 7.67 -1.46
C GLU A 375 37.83 7.84 -2.85
N HIS A 376 36.70 7.21 -3.11
CA HIS A 376 35.98 7.35 -4.37
C HIS A 376 35.52 8.78 -4.63
N THR A 377 34.94 9.46 -3.63
CA THR A 377 34.52 10.85 -3.71
C THR A 377 35.71 11.78 -3.94
N ARG A 378 36.84 11.53 -3.23
CA ARG A 378 38.07 12.31 -3.39
C ARG A 378 38.66 12.20 -4.80
N ALA A 379 38.84 10.98 -5.30
CA ALA A 379 39.38 10.73 -6.65
C ALA A 379 38.51 11.38 -7.76
N LYS A 380 37.23 11.48 -7.51
CA LYS A 380 36.26 12.10 -8.40
C LYS A 380 36.39 13.61 -8.41
N ILE A 381 36.45 14.29 -7.25
CA ILE A 381 36.65 15.72 -7.16
C ILE A 381 37.96 16.11 -7.85
N GLU A 382 39.06 15.37 -7.64
CA GLU A 382 40.36 15.61 -8.28
C GLU A 382 40.27 15.57 -9.82
N ARG A 383 39.41 14.71 -10.40
CA ARG A 383 39.18 14.64 -11.86
C ARG A 383 38.42 15.84 -12.42
N PHE A 384 37.54 16.50 -11.64
CA PHE A 384 36.78 17.66 -12.08
C PHE A 384 37.47 18.98 -11.81
N THR A 385 38.52 19.01 -10.95
CA THR A 385 39.29 20.20 -10.61
C THR A 385 40.65 20.29 -11.33
N SER A 386 41.06 19.22 -12.00
CA SER A 386 42.22 19.17 -12.91
C SER A 386 41.81 19.54 -14.36
#